data_1210a6ab66f529e4b0520b571e099162
#
_entry.id   1210a6ab66f529e4b0520b571e099162
#
_cell.length_a   1.000
_cell.length_b   1.000
_cell.length_c   1.000
_cell.angle_alpha   90.00
_cell.angle_beta   90.00
_cell.angle_gamma   90.00
#
_symmetry.space_group_name_H-M   'P 1'
#
loop_
_entity.id
_entity.type
_entity.pdbx_description
1 polymer ?
#
loop_
_entity_poly.entity_id
_entity_poly.type
_entity_poly.pdbx_seq_one_letter_code
_entity_poly.pdbx_strand_id
1 'polypeptide(L)'
;AITHETDFQINDHYNWEVGEQYKCIDFALLCNNDPAIQIKVLKQLKAEVVALDTMNLWIDIQKQQLDEVVANIQLLFLNDAEAQMYSQEKELDEAAQILLNKGPDYVIIKRGEKGATIYDEKSKKEIPSYKISNFVDPTGAGDTFAGGFIGYLAAVDDVSWENMKRAIIVG
;
A
#
# COMPACT_ATOMS: atom_id res chain seq x y z
N ALA A 1 -18.18 4.32 -0.67
CA ALA A 1 -18.42 5.56 -1.43
C ALA A 1 -18.49 5.21 -2.91
N ILE A 2 -19.37 5.88 -3.67
CA ILE A 2 -19.45 5.73 -5.13
C ILE A 2 -18.90 7.01 -5.72
N THR A 3 -17.83 6.88 -6.50
CA THR A 3 -17.22 8.00 -7.23
C THR A 3 -18.00 8.20 -8.54
N HIS A 4 -18.63 9.34 -8.71
CA HIS A 4 -19.40 9.67 -9.91
C HIS A 4 -18.57 10.40 -10.97
N GLU A 5 -17.60 11.19 -10.54
CA GLU A 5 -16.69 11.97 -11.41
C GLU A 5 -15.40 12.24 -10.66
N THR A 6 -14.28 12.19 -11.37
CA THR A 6 -12.96 12.53 -10.83
C THR A 6 -12.29 13.53 -11.75
N ASP A 7 -12.00 14.72 -11.23
CA ASP A 7 -11.18 15.73 -11.92
C ASP A 7 -9.78 15.72 -11.29
N PHE A 8 -8.79 15.29 -12.05
CA PHE A 8 -7.40 15.17 -11.59
C PHE A 8 -6.66 16.51 -11.58
N GLN A 9 -7.27 17.58 -12.13
CA GLN A 9 -6.74 18.96 -12.09
C GLN A 9 -5.26 19.03 -12.50
N ILE A 10 -4.40 19.47 -11.55
CA ILE A 10 -2.96 19.64 -11.80
C ILE A 10 -2.28 18.31 -12.17
N ASN A 11 -2.79 17.18 -11.73
CA ASN A 11 -2.19 15.88 -12.02
C ASN A 11 -2.20 15.53 -13.51
N ASP A 12 -3.20 16.00 -14.26
CA ASP A 12 -3.31 15.77 -15.71
C ASP A 12 -2.23 16.53 -16.51
N HIS A 13 -1.66 17.58 -15.93
CA HIS A 13 -0.75 18.49 -16.62
C HIS A 13 0.65 18.55 -15.99
N TYR A 14 0.84 17.89 -14.84
CA TYR A 14 2.11 17.92 -14.14
C TYR A 14 3.10 16.93 -14.76
N ASN A 15 4.33 17.41 -15.04
CA ASN A 15 5.42 16.52 -15.41
C ASN A 15 6.02 15.90 -14.13
N TRP A 16 5.65 14.66 -13.83
CA TRP A 16 6.06 13.95 -12.62
C TRP A 16 7.55 13.55 -12.67
N GLU A 17 8.41 14.55 -12.46
CA GLU A 17 9.85 14.35 -12.35
C GLU A 17 10.26 14.25 -10.88
N VAL A 18 10.97 13.18 -10.55
CA VAL A 18 11.57 12.99 -9.23
C VAL A 18 12.85 13.83 -9.17
N GLY A 19 12.96 14.69 -8.18
CA GLY A 19 14.17 15.48 -7.98
C GLY A 19 15.39 14.58 -7.77
N GLU A 20 16.56 14.96 -8.32
CA GLU A 20 17.78 14.13 -8.32
C GLU A 20 18.15 13.63 -6.92
N GLN A 21 17.95 14.42 -5.88
CA GLN A 21 18.24 14.07 -4.49
C GLN A 21 17.33 12.96 -3.93
N TYR A 22 16.22 12.65 -4.60
CA TYR A 22 15.26 11.63 -4.19
C TYR A 22 15.22 10.41 -5.11
N LYS A 23 16.06 10.36 -6.15
CA LYS A 23 16.10 9.23 -7.07
C LYS A 23 16.75 7.99 -6.47
N CYS A 24 17.69 8.15 -5.54
CA CYS A 24 18.36 7.05 -4.83
C CYS A 24 17.99 7.16 -3.35
N ILE A 25 17.09 6.30 -2.90
CA ILE A 25 16.56 6.27 -1.54
C ILE A 25 16.34 4.81 -1.13
N ASP A 26 16.38 4.54 0.18
CA ASP A 26 16.23 3.18 0.67
C ASP A 26 14.74 2.78 0.69
N PHE A 27 13.87 3.70 1.10
CA PHE A 27 12.42 3.46 1.23
C PHE A 27 11.60 4.47 0.44
N ALA A 28 10.60 4.00 -0.30
CA ALA A 28 9.60 4.82 -0.98
C ALA A 28 8.18 4.34 -0.66
N LEU A 29 7.27 5.28 -0.44
CA LEU A 29 5.84 5.01 -0.35
C LEU A 29 5.11 5.69 -1.50
N LEU A 30 4.53 4.90 -2.38
CA LEU A 30 3.59 5.36 -3.39
C LEU A 30 2.21 5.41 -2.75
N CYS A 31 1.78 6.61 -2.42
CA CYS A 31 0.45 6.84 -1.89
C CYS A 31 -0.61 6.72 -2.98
N ASN A 32 -1.88 6.74 -2.58
CA ASN A 32 -3.03 6.66 -3.47
C ASN A 32 -2.99 7.75 -4.56
N ASN A 33 -2.66 7.36 -5.77
CA ASN A 33 -2.63 8.21 -6.96
C ASN A 33 -2.86 7.35 -8.23
N ASP A 34 -3.01 8.01 -9.38
CA ASP A 34 -3.13 7.35 -10.69
C ASP A 34 -1.94 6.39 -10.94
N PRO A 35 -2.21 5.09 -11.19
CA PRO A 35 -1.17 4.10 -11.47
C PRO A 35 -0.26 4.47 -12.63
N ALA A 36 -0.75 5.19 -13.65
CA ALA A 36 0.10 5.67 -14.75
C ALA A 36 1.15 6.69 -14.28
N ILE A 37 0.83 7.50 -13.27
CA ILE A 37 1.77 8.42 -12.62
C ILE A 37 2.74 7.62 -11.75
N GLN A 38 2.25 6.68 -10.97
CA GLN A 38 3.09 5.82 -10.12
C GLN A 38 4.14 5.05 -10.94
N ILE A 39 3.79 4.54 -12.13
CA ILE A 39 4.73 3.91 -13.06
C ILE A 39 5.83 4.90 -13.51
N LYS A 40 5.46 6.15 -13.84
CA LYS A 40 6.44 7.17 -14.23
C LYS A 40 7.43 7.48 -13.10
N VAL A 41 6.94 7.54 -11.86
CA VAL A 41 7.76 7.75 -10.67
C VAL A 41 8.67 6.56 -10.42
N LEU A 42 8.13 5.33 -10.44
CA LEU A 42 8.89 4.08 -10.25
C LEU A 42 10.07 3.96 -11.22
N LYS A 43 9.87 4.30 -12.50
CA LYS A 43 10.95 4.26 -13.51
C LYS A 43 12.11 5.20 -13.24
N GLN A 44 11.93 6.18 -12.34
CA GLN A 44 12.96 7.15 -11.96
C GLN A 44 13.63 6.82 -10.63
N LEU A 45 12.98 5.98 -9.79
CA LEU A 45 13.48 5.62 -8.46
C LEU A 45 14.46 4.46 -8.52
N LYS A 46 15.45 4.52 -7.65
CA LYS A 46 16.31 3.41 -7.24
C LYS A 46 16.12 3.27 -5.74
N ALA A 47 15.06 2.57 -5.35
CA ALA A 47 14.72 2.31 -3.96
C ALA A 47 14.94 0.82 -3.66
N GLU A 48 15.37 0.50 -2.43
CA GLU A 48 15.48 -0.88 -1.97
C GLU A 48 14.12 -1.46 -1.62
N VAL A 49 13.26 -0.62 -1.02
CA VAL A 49 11.91 -0.99 -0.62
C VAL A 49 10.92 0.03 -1.15
N VAL A 50 10.02 -0.43 -2.00
CA VAL A 50 8.89 0.38 -2.48
C VAL A 50 7.61 -0.21 -1.91
N ALA A 51 6.82 0.64 -1.28
CA ALA A 51 5.48 0.33 -0.81
C ALA A 51 4.43 1.05 -1.64
N LEU A 52 3.26 0.43 -1.77
CA LEU A 52 2.09 0.99 -2.44
C LEU A 52 0.89 0.96 -1.50
N ASP A 53 0.22 2.09 -1.34
CA ASP A 53 -1.18 2.15 -0.88
C ASP A 53 -2.06 2.56 -2.06
N THR A 54 -3.17 1.85 -2.27
CA THR A 54 -4.07 2.04 -3.41
C THR A 54 -5.51 2.15 -2.93
N MET A 55 -6.45 2.33 -3.85
CA MET A 55 -7.87 2.37 -3.53
C MET A 55 -8.71 1.65 -4.60
N ASN A 56 -9.97 1.39 -4.24
CA ASN A 56 -10.96 0.72 -5.09
C ASN A 56 -11.12 1.37 -6.48
N LEU A 57 -10.98 2.69 -6.61
CA LEU A 57 -11.10 3.38 -7.90
C LEU A 57 -10.10 2.82 -8.92
N TRP A 58 -8.82 2.74 -8.55
CA TRP A 58 -7.77 2.28 -9.45
C TRP A 58 -7.86 0.79 -9.77
N ILE A 59 -8.31 0.00 -8.79
CA ILE A 59 -8.60 -1.43 -8.98
C ILE A 59 -9.70 -1.62 -10.03
N ASP A 60 -10.69 -0.72 -10.07
CA ASP A 60 -11.80 -0.79 -11.01
C ASP A 60 -11.43 -0.29 -12.41
N ILE A 61 -10.87 0.92 -12.51
CA ILE A 61 -10.74 1.62 -13.80
C ILE A 61 -9.35 1.51 -14.45
N GLN A 62 -8.29 1.17 -13.70
CA GLN A 62 -6.90 1.11 -14.18
C GLN A 62 -6.16 -0.15 -13.72
N LYS A 63 -6.86 -1.28 -13.70
CA LYS A 63 -6.32 -2.54 -13.19
C LYS A 63 -5.02 -2.95 -13.87
N GLN A 64 -4.89 -2.77 -15.18
CA GLN A 64 -3.70 -3.18 -15.93
C GLN A 64 -2.47 -2.36 -15.52
N GLN A 65 -2.61 -1.04 -15.37
CA GLN A 65 -1.52 -0.18 -14.91
C GLN A 65 -1.19 -0.46 -13.43
N LEU A 66 -2.21 -0.70 -12.60
CA LEU A 66 -2.00 -1.10 -11.21
C LEU A 66 -1.25 -2.43 -11.10
N ASP A 67 -1.55 -3.41 -11.95
CA ASP A 67 -0.81 -4.67 -12.03
C ASP A 67 0.67 -4.43 -12.37
N GLU A 68 1.00 -3.47 -13.28
CA GLU A 68 2.39 -3.09 -13.57
C GLU A 68 3.08 -2.46 -12.36
N VAL A 69 2.39 -1.59 -11.60
CA VAL A 69 2.94 -1.03 -10.35
C VAL A 69 3.21 -2.14 -9.34
N VAL A 70 2.21 -2.99 -9.07
CA VAL A 70 2.27 -4.06 -8.07
C VAL A 70 3.37 -5.08 -8.36
N ALA A 71 3.64 -5.34 -9.64
CA ALA A 71 4.74 -6.23 -10.04
C ALA A 71 6.15 -5.67 -9.76
N ASN A 72 6.27 -4.39 -9.36
CA ASN A 72 7.54 -3.71 -9.16
C ASN A 72 7.69 -3.09 -7.76
N ILE A 73 6.96 -3.60 -6.77
CA ILE A 73 7.00 -3.14 -5.38
C ILE A 73 7.25 -4.30 -4.42
N GLN A 74 7.67 -4.01 -3.19
CA GLN A 74 7.88 -4.99 -2.13
C GLN A 74 6.71 -5.09 -1.16
N LEU A 75 6.00 -3.98 -0.90
CA LEU A 75 4.95 -3.92 0.12
C LEU A 75 3.65 -3.39 -0.51
N LEU A 76 2.56 -4.15 -0.38
CA LEU A 76 1.24 -3.75 -0.86
C LEU A 76 0.28 -3.57 0.33
N PHE A 77 -0.26 -2.36 0.49
CA PHE A 77 -1.29 -2.05 1.48
C PHE A 77 -2.67 -2.03 0.82
N LEU A 78 -3.62 -2.68 1.47
CA LEU A 78 -5.03 -2.73 1.05
C LEU A 78 -5.91 -2.80 2.29
N ASN A 79 -7.17 -2.37 2.18
CA ASN A 79 -8.18 -2.82 3.13
C ASN A 79 -8.78 -4.17 2.69
N ASP A 80 -9.63 -4.77 3.52
CA ASP A 80 -10.26 -6.06 3.25
C ASP A 80 -11.13 -6.05 1.98
N ALA A 81 -11.92 -5.00 1.76
CA ALA A 81 -12.76 -4.87 0.57
C ALA A 81 -11.93 -4.69 -0.72
N GLU A 82 -10.84 -3.91 -0.66
CA GLU A 82 -9.91 -3.73 -1.77
C GLU A 82 -9.17 -5.02 -2.10
N ALA A 83 -8.72 -5.77 -1.09
CA ALA A 83 -8.06 -7.05 -1.28
C ALA A 83 -8.99 -8.06 -1.99
N GLN A 84 -10.24 -8.17 -1.53
CA GLN A 84 -11.25 -9.01 -2.17
C GLN A 84 -11.58 -8.57 -3.60
N MET A 85 -11.74 -7.26 -3.82
CA MET A 85 -12.03 -6.70 -5.15
C MET A 85 -10.89 -6.95 -6.13
N TYR A 86 -9.64 -6.72 -5.70
CA TYR A 86 -8.48 -6.82 -6.58
C TYR A 86 -8.11 -8.26 -6.92
N SER A 87 -8.22 -9.18 -5.95
CA SER A 87 -7.98 -10.60 -6.15
C SER A 87 -9.16 -11.33 -6.81
N GLN A 88 -10.37 -10.77 -6.72
CA GLN A 88 -11.65 -11.42 -7.03
C GLN A 88 -11.94 -12.65 -6.15
N GLU A 89 -11.39 -12.66 -4.93
CA GLU A 89 -11.54 -13.74 -3.96
C GLU A 89 -12.19 -13.22 -2.68
N LYS A 90 -13.04 -14.04 -2.04
CA LYS A 90 -13.78 -13.65 -0.83
C LYS A 90 -12.99 -13.87 0.45
N GLU A 91 -12.24 -14.96 0.50
CA GLU A 91 -11.43 -15.29 1.68
C GLU A 91 -10.11 -14.50 1.63
N LEU A 92 -9.80 -13.80 2.72
CA LEU A 92 -8.65 -12.89 2.76
C LEU A 92 -7.31 -13.62 2.65
N ASP A 93 -7.23 -14.86 3.15
CA ASP A 93 -6.01 -15.66 3.04
C ASP A 93 -5.71 -16.01 1.57
N GLU A 94 -6.75 -16.43 0.83
CA GLU A 94 -6.65 -16.75 -0.60
C GLU A 94 -6.42 -15.46 -1.41
N ALA A 95 -7.11 -14.38 -1.08
CA ALA A 95 -6.90 -13.07 -1.68
C ALA A 95 -5.44 -12.62 -1.55
N ALA A 96 -4.88 -12.74 -0.35
CA ALA A 96 -3.49 -12.37 -0.09
C ALA A 96 -2.49 -13.20 -0.92
N GLN A 97 -2.70 -14.51 -1.06
CA GLN A 97 -1.84 -15.37 -1.89
C GLN A 97 -1.90 -14.98 -3.38
N ILE A 98 -3.10 -14.66 -3.90
CA ILE A 98 -3.25 -14.17 -5.28
C ILE A 98 -2.49 -12.86 -5.47
N LEU A 99 -2.56 -11.95 -4.49
CA LEU A 99 -1.89 -10.66 -4.55
C LEU A 99 -0.37 -10.78 -4.41
N LEU A 100 0.14 -11.65 -3.55
CA LEU A 100 1.57 -11.98 -3.46
C LEU A 100 2.11 -12.50 -4.79
N ASN A 101 1.36 -13.35 -5.48
CA ASN A 101 1.75 -13.88 -6.80
C ASN A 101 1.81 -12.82 -7.91
N LYS A 102 1.35 -11.58 -7.65
CA LYS A 102 1.48 -10.46 -8.58
C LYS A 102 2.83 -9.74 -8.50
N GLY A 103 3.61 -9.94 -7.43
CA GLY A 103 4.96 -9.38 -7.33
C GLY A 103 5.43 -8.97 -5.94
N PRO A 104 4.61 -8.43 -5.03
CA PRO A 104 5.08 -7.94 -3.74
C PRO A 104 5.58 -9.08 -2.84
N ASP A 105 6.59 -8.78 -2.03
CA ASP A 105 7.10 -9.71 -1.03
C ASP A 105 6.13 -9.84 0.16
N TYR A 106 5.41 -8.76 0.45
CA TYR A 106 4.44 -8.69 1.55
C TYR A 106 3.15 -8.01 1.14
N VAL A 107 2.02 -8.57 1.59
CA VAL A 107 0.69 -7.97 1.51
C VAL A 107 0.20 -7.65 2.91
N ILE A 108 -0.17 -6.40 3.16
CA ILE A 108 -0.68 -5.91 4.43
C ILE A 108 -2.16 -5.57 4.25
N ILE A 109 -3.05 -6.34 4.88
CA ILE A 109 -4.49 -6.12 4.81
C ILE A 109 -4.94 -5.40 6.09
N LYS A 110 -5.38 -4.16 5.92
CA LYS A 110 -5.95 -3.30 6.98
C LYS A 110 -7.40 -3.72 7.22
N ARG A 111 -7.77 -4.05 8.47
CA ARG A 111 -9.10 -4.61 8.82
C ARG A 111 -9.85 -3.74 9.82
N GLY A 112 -9.56 -2.44 9.84
CA GLY A 112 -10.19 -1.47 10.75
C GLY A 112 -10.03 -1.87 12.22
N GLU A 113 -11.13 -1.94 12.95
CA GLU A 113 -11.14 -2.31 14.38
C GLU A 113 -10.56 -3.70 14.68
N LYS A 114 -10.43 -4.57 13.68
CA LYS A 114 -9.82 -5.90 13.82
C LYS A 114 -8.29 -5.86 13.73
N GLY A 115 -7.70 -4.68 13.44
CA GLY A 115 -6.28 -4.50 13.27
C GLY A 115 -5.81 -4.74 11.82
N ALA A 116 -4.66 -5.38 11.66
CA ALA A 116 -4.12 -5.68 10.35
C ALA A 116 -3.54 -7.08 10.30
N THR A 117 -3.51 -7.66 9.10
CA THR A 117 -2.84 -8.95 8.85
C THR A 117 -1.76 -8.72 7.82
N ILE A 118 -0.55 -9.18 8.13
CA ILE A 118 0.58 -9.22 7.20
C ILE A 118 0.73 -10.63 6.66
N TYR A 119 1.00 -10.75 5.39
CA TYR A 119 1.23 -11.99 4.66
C TYR A 119 2.55 -11.94 3.91
N ASP A 120 3.28 -13.03 3.91
CA ASP A 120 4.32 -13.37 2.96
C ASP A 120 3.98 -14.68 2.24
N GLU A 121 4.89 -15.19 1.42
CA GLU A 121 4.69 -16.44 0.66
C GLU A 121 4.36 -17.65 1.56
N LYS A 122 4.86 -17.69 2.81
CA LYS A 122 4.84 -18.86 3.69
C LYS A 122 4.09 -18.64 4.99
N SER A 123 3.88 -17.41 5.38
CA SER A 123 3.45 -17.05 6.73
C SER A 123 2.40 -15.94 6.71
N LYS A 124 1.61 -15.92 7.77
CA LYS A 124 0.77 -14.75 8.08
C LYS A 124 0.85 -14.41 9.57
N LYS A 125 0.61 -13.13 9.87
CA LYS A 125 0.48 -12.67 11.26
C LYS A 125 -0.64 -11.65 11.37
N GLU A 126 -1.59 -11.94 12.25
CA GLU A 126 -2.64 -11.00 12.64
C GLU A 126 -2.17 -10.19 13.84
N ILE A 127 -2.36 -8.88 13.78
CA ILE A 127 -2.03 -7.92 14.83
C ILE A 127 -3.29 -7.14 15.15
N PRO A 128 -3.82 -7.23 16.37
CA PRO A 128 -5.05 -6.55 16.75
C PRO A 128 -4.85 -5.04 16.78
N SER A 129 -5.91 -4.27 16.50
CA SER A 129 -5.88 -2.82 16.64
C SER A 129 -5.79 -2.39 18.09
N TYR A 130 -5.24 -1.23 18.32
CA TYR A 130 -5.38 -0.53 19.60
C TYR A 130 -6.81 0.02 19.72
N LYS A 131 -7.46 -0.23 20.85
CA LYS A 131 -8.82 0.27 21.10
C LYS A 131 -8.81 1.76 21.38
N ILE A 132 -9.39 2.54 20.47
CA ILE A 132 -9.57 3.98 20.64
C ILE A 132 -10.96 4.24 21.22
N SER A 133 -11.03 4.99 22.33
CA SER A 133 -12.29 5.30 23.02
C SER A 133 -13.13 6.40 22.33
N ASN A 134 -12.48 7.30 21.59
CA ASN A 134 -13.10 8.44 20.92
C ASN A 134 -12.72 8.45 19.43
N PHE A 135 -13.44 7.64 18.65
CA PHE A 135 -13.31 7.65 17.20
C PHE A 135 -14.18 8.77 16.62
N VAL A 136 -13.60 9.67 15.83
CA VAL A 136 -14.30 10.82 15.25
C VAL A 136 -14.48 10.69 13.75
N ASP A 137 -13.40 10.44 13.00
CA ASP A 137 -13.42 10.38 11.54
C ASP A 137 -12.31 9.42 11.04
N PRO A 138 -12.63 8.43 10.18
CA PRO A 138 -11.64 7.49 9.61
C PRO A 138 -10.85 8.06 8.44
N THR A 139 -11.15 9.27 7.98
CA THR A 139 -10.48 9.86 6.81
C THR A 139 -8.98 9.99 7.04
N GLY A 140 -8.19 9.46 6.13
CA GLY A 140 -6.74 9.46 6.22
C GLY A 140 -6.13 8.41 7.18
N ALA A 141 -6.96 7.58 7.83
CA ALA A 141 -6.43 6.52 8.71
C ALA A 141 -5.56 5.53 7.95
N GLY A 142 -5.94 5.16 6.73
CA GLY A 142 -5.15 4.29 5.86
C GLY A 142 -3.80 4.91 5.48
N ASP A 143 -3.82 6.18 5.09
CA ASP A 143 -2.60 6.92 4.70
C ASP A 143 -1.66 7.08 5.90
N THR A 144 -2.22 7.40 7.08
CA THR A 144 -1.46 7.52 8.34
C THR A 144 -0.83 6.17 8.71
N PHE A 145 -1.59 5.08 8.59
CA PHE A 145 -1.08 3.74 8.85
C PHE A 145 0.09 3.40 7.91
N ALA A 146 -0.07 3.58 6.61
CA ALA A 146 0.99 3.29 5.64
C ALA A 146 2.22 4.17 5.87
N GLY A 147 2.02 5.46 6.14
CA GLY A 147 3.09 6.40 6.46
C GLY A 147 3.86 6.05 7.74
N GLY A 148 3.15 5.73 8.81
CA GLY A 148 3.75 5.30 10.09
C GLY A 148 4.49 3.97 9.95
N PHE A 149 3.92 3.01 9.22
CA PHE A 149 4.53 1.72 8.93
C PHE A 149 5.88 1.87 8.20
N ILE A 150 5.88 2.56 7.06
CA ILE A 150 7.10 2.76 6.27
C ILE A 150 8.10 3.67 7.01
N GLY A 151 7.62 4.71 7.70
CA GLY A 151 8.46 5.59 8.50
C GLY A 151 9.19 4.84 9.62
N TYR A 152 8.54 3.86 10.27
CA TYR A 152 9.20 3.00 11.24
C TYR A 152 10.28 2.11 10.59
N LEU A 153 9.97 1.43 9.49
CA LEU A 153 10.95 0.57 8.81
C LEU A 153 12.16 1.37 8.33
N ALA A 154 11.95 2.55 7.76
CA ALA A 154 13.02 3.46 7.35
C ALA A 154 13.87 3.94 8.53
N ALA A 155 13.28 4.17 9.70
CA ALA A 155 14.01 4.60 10.89
C ALA A 155 14.88 3.50 11.50
N VAL A 156 14.48 2.21 11.37
CA VAL A 156 15.26 1.07 11.88
C VAL A 156 16.14 0.44 10.81
N ASP A 157 15.96 0.80 9.55
CA ASP A 157 16.68 0.29 8.37
C ASP A 157 16.67 -1.25 8.30
N ASP A 158 15.48 -1.85 8.57
CA ASP A 158 15.32 -3.31 8.62
C ASP A 158 13.89 -3.73 8.33
N VAL A 159 13.71 -4.54 7.29
CA VAL A 159 12.43 -5.14 6.87
C VAL A 159 12.23 -6.57 7.38
N SER A 160 12.91 -6.94 8.46
CA SER A 160 12.72 -8.25 9.10
C SER A 160 11.28 -8.45 9.55
N TRP A 161 10.85 -9.70 9.62
CA TRP A 161 9.50 -10.07 10.06
C TRP A 161 9.13 -9.49 11.43
N GLU A 162 10.12 -9.37 12.33
CA GLU A 162 9.91 -8.77 13.65
C GLU A 162 9.63 -7.25 13.55
N ASN A 163 10.38 -6.53 12.72
CA ASN A 163 10.15 -5.10 12.52
C ASN A 163 8.89 -4.81 11.71
N MET A 164 8.52 -5.67 10.78
CA MET A 164 7.23 -5.60 10.10
C MET A 164 6.04 -5.66 11.08
N LYS A 165 6.10 -6.55 12.09
CA LYS A 165 5.08 -6.61 13.15
C LYS A 165 5.04 -5.34 14.01
N ARG A 166 6.21 -4.76 14.32
CA ARG A 166 6.29 -3.50 15.06
C ARG A 166 5.78 -2.33 14.24
N ALA A 167 6.09 -2.31 12.95
CA ALA A 167 5.61 -1.30 12.01
C ALA A 167 4.07 -1.23 11.96
N ILE A 168 3.36 -2.37 12.06
CA ILE A 168 1.89 -2.39 12.16
C ILE A 168 1.38 -1.70 13.44
N ILE A 169 2.13 -1.77 14.54
CA ILE A 169 1.73 -1.15 15.81
C ILE A 169 1.98 0.37 15.79
N VAL A 170 2.97 0.80 15.02
CA VAL A 170 3.31 2.24 14.87
C VAL A 170 2.39 2.93 13.87
N GLY A 171 1.98 2.26 12.80
CA GLY A 171 1.00 2.75 11.82
C GLY A 171 -0.41 2.75 12.39
#